data_5929277d7addb432b61a2c9d233144ed
#
_entry.id   5929277d7addb432b61a2c9d233144ed
#
_cell.length_a   1.000
_cell.length_b   1.000
_cell.length_c   1.000
_cell.angle_alpha   90.00
_cell.angle_beta   90.00
_cell.angle_gamma   90.00
#
_symmetry.space_group_name_H-M   'P 1'
#
loop_
_entity.id
_entity.type
_entity.pdbx_description
1 polymer ?
#
loop_
_entity_poly.entity_id
_entity_poly.type
_entity_poly.pdbx_seq_one_letter_code
_entity_poly.pdbx_strand_id
1 'polypeptide(L)'
;MNNFSTLYVAREYLKNTWICSADNYFAENVFMEESENAFYASEYADGVTEEWCIKTDDTGKIVDVQIGGENAWVMKGHVFFNEKFSEQLIPYLEKAFQNEELWDEYWENLYMAHMDKMEMYIRKYDAGIIEEFDSIDELREFDAKYKECTGSKVLQEISEKLNCPEGKIMQMKPVKSNGDVIGFEFLCDGKKYEYSYTSGLKTR
;
A
#
# COMPACT_ATOMS: atom_id res chain seq x y z
N MET A 1 2.70 13.62 3.02
CA MET A 1 1.88 12.98 4.07
C MET A 1 1.69 11.52 3.72
N ASN A 2 1.94 10.62 4.66
CA ASN A 2 1.80 9.18 4.47
C ASN A 2 0.51 8.66 5.15
N ASN A 3 0.34 7.32 5.26
CA ASN A 3 -0.86 6.66 5.77
C ASN A 3 -1.22 7.05 7.21
N PHE A 4 -0.24 7.43 8.03
CA PHE A 4 -0.45 8.00 9.36
C PHE A 4 -1.40 9.21 9.34
N SER A 5 -1.15 10.18 8.46
CA SER A 5 -1.99 11.38 8.32
C SER A 5 -3.40 11.04 7.84
N THR A 6 -3.53 10.08 6.93
CA THR A 6 -4.83 9.59 6.45
C THR A 6 -5.62 8.96 7.59
N LEU A 7 -4.97 8.14 8.41
CA LEU A 7 -5.60 7.49 9.56
C LEU A 7 -6.05 8.50 10.62
N TYR A 8 -5.23 9.55 10.88
CA TYR A 8 -5.61 10.63 11.77
C TYR A 8 -6.87 11.38 11.28
N VAL A 9 -6.95 11.70 9.99
CA VAL A 9 -8.15 12.36 9.43
C VAL A 9 -9.39 11.49 9.57
N ALA A 10 -9.24 10.17 9.39
CA ALA A 10 -10.33 9.21 9.48
C ALA A 10 -10.63 8.73 10.92
N ARG A 11 -9.93 9.22 11.95
CA ARG A 11 -9.96 8.67 13.32
C ARG A 11 -11.36 8.62 13.97
N GLU A 12 -12.27 9.52 13.60
CA GLU A 12 -13.65 9.53 14.12
C GLU A 12 -14.49 8.35 13.63
N TYR A 13 -14.05 7.67 12.56
CA TYR A 13 -14.67 6.49 12.01
C TYR A 13 -14.07 5.19 12.54
N LEU A 14 -12.95 5.28 13.27
CA LEU A 14 -12.29 4.10 13.83
C LEU A 14 -13.12 3.52 14.99
N LYS A 15 -13.59 2.31 14.76
CA LYS A 15 -14.25 1.42 15.73
C LYS A 15 -13.90 -0.01 15.35
N ASN A 16 -14.90 -0.84 15.02
CA ASN A 16 -14.69 -2.09 14.31
C ASN A 16 -14.53 -1.76 12.82
N THR A 17 -13.29 -1.57 12.39
CA THR A 17 -12.99 -0.93 11.09
C THR A 17 -11.93 -1.70 10.32
N TRP A 18 -12.20 -1.97 9.06
CA TRP A 18 -11.22 -2.47 8.12
C TRP A 18 -10.41 -1.31 7.54
N ILE A 19 -9.08 -1.45 7.54
CA ILE A 19 -8.15 -0.54 6.91
C ILE A 19 -7.46 -1.31 5.79
N CYS A 20 -7.44 -0.76 4.59
CA CYS A 20 -6.80 -1.38 3.43
C CYS A 20 -5.92 -0.37 2.72
N SER A 21 -4.77 -0.81 2.24
CA SER A 21 -3.97 -0.04 1.30
C SER A 21 -4.71 0.07 -0.04
N ALA A 22 -4.56 1.20 -0.73
CA ALA A 22 -5.30 1.47 -1.96
C ALA A 22 -4.79 0.70 -3.19
N ASP A 23 -3.61 0.12 -3.07
CA ASP A 23 -2.87 -0.71 -4.03
C ASP A 23 -3.11 -2.22 -3.85
N ASN A 24 -3.88 -2.61 -2.83
CA ASN A 24 -4.23 -4.01 -2.63
C ASN A 24 -5.42 -4.44 -3.50
N TYR A 25 -5.28 -5.59 -4.10
CA TYR A 25 -6.34 -6.36 -4.75
C TYR A 25 -6.63 -7.63 -3.96
N PHE A 26 -7.91 -7.91 -3.72
CA PHE A 26 -8.36 -9.10 -2.99
C PHE A 26 -8.99 -10.09 -3.96
N ALA A 27 -8.35 -11.25 -4.16
CA ALA A 27 -8.87 -12.30 -5.03
C ALA A 27 -10.13 -12.96 -4.46
N GLU A 28 -10.31 -12.89 -3.14
CA GLU A 28 -11.48 -13.40 -2.43
C GLU A 28 -12.03 -12.31 -1.49
N ASN A 29 -13.26 -12.49 -1.03
CA ASN A 29 -13.85 -11.56 -0.05
C ASN A 29 -13.32 -11.83 1.36
N VAL A 30 -12.31 -11.08 1.77
CA VAL A 30 -11.68 -11.16 3.08
C VAL A 30 -12.40 -10.39 4.20
N PHE A 31 -13.48 -9.66 3.84
CA PHE A 31 -14.19 -8.75 4.75
C PHE A 31 -15.42 -9.37 5.44
N MET A 32 -15.67 -10.66 5.22
CA MET A 32 -16.89 -11.33 5.69
C MET A 32 -16.84 -11.77 7.14
N GLU A 33 -15.65 -11.86 7.75
CA GLU A 33 -15.48 -12.36 9.10
C GLU A 33 -15.24 -11.21 10.08
N GLU A 34 -16.18 -11.04 11.03
CA GLU A 34 -15.93 -10.24 12.21
C GLU A 34 -14.89 -10.94 13.10
N SER A 35 -13.99 -10.17 13.69
CA SER A 35 -12.97 -10.66 14.60
C SER A 35 -13.13 -10.01 15.96
N GLU A 36 -13.07 -10.80 17.03
CA GLU A 36 -13.01 -10.26 18.39
C GLU A 36 -11.73 -9.48 18.65
N ASN A 37 -10.64 -9.83 17.95
CA ASN A 37 -9.34 -9.20 18.10
C ASN A 37 -8.97 -8.35 16.88
N ALA A 38 -8.25 -7.26 17.12
CA ALA A 38 -7.58 -6.56 16.07
C ALA A 38 -6.51 -7.48 15.43
N PHE A 39 -6.35 -7.43 14.10
CA PHE A 39 -5.36 -8.24 13.43
C PHE A 39 -4.74 -7.53 12.21
N TYR A 40 -3.54 -7.97 11.87
CA TYR A 40 -2.84 -7.61 10.63
C TYR A 40 -2.81 -8.83 9.69
N ALA A 41 -3.23 -8.63 8.44
CA ALA A 41 -3.14 -9.65 7.41
C ALA A 41 -1.68 -9.95 7.08
N SER A 42 -1.38 -11.21 6.85
CA SER A 42 -0.03 -11.67 6.62
C SER A 42 0.00 -12.82 5.64
N GLU A 43 1.03 -12.84 4.81
CA GLU A 43 1.35 -13.89 3.87
C GLU A 43 2.75 -14.45 4.19
N TYR A 44 2.99 -15.71 3.91
CA TYR A 44 4.30 -16.31 4.16
C TYR A 44 5.23 -16.06 2.98
N ALA A 45 6.36 -15.41 3.22
CA ALA A 45 7.42 -15.20 2.25
C ALA A 45 8.47 -16.31 2.39
N ASP A 46 8.62 -17.12 1.32
CA ASP A 46 9.70 -18.10 1.21
C ASP A 46 11.00 -17.40 0.79
N GLY A 47 12.10 -17.74 1.47
CA GLY A 47 13.42 -17.16 1.20
C GLY A 47 13.61 -15.78 1.78
N VAL A 48 14.55 -15.03 1.20
CA VAL A 48 14.91 -13.67 1.65
C VAL A 48 13.86 -12.67 1.19
N THR A 49 13.43 -11.80 2.09
CA THR A 49 12.47 -10.72 1.83
C THR A 49 12.95 -9.40 2.43
N GLU A 50 12.58 -8.29 1.81
CA GLU A 50 12.80 -6.92 2.34
C GLU A 50 11.54 -6.36 3.03
N GLU A 51 10.45 -7.15 3.04
CA GLU A 51 9.18 -6.79 3.63
C GLU A 51 9.22 -6.70 5.17
N TRP A 52 8.15 -6.17 5.74
CA TRP A 52 7.97 -6.09 7.18
C TRP A 52 7.56 -7.45 7.74
N CYS A 53 8.51 -8.11 8.42
CA CYS A 53 8.36 -9.46 8.96
C CYS A 53 7.78 -9.43 10.37
N ILE A 54 6.71 -10.22 10.58
CA ILE A 54 5.99 -10.33 11.85
C ILE A 54 6.54 -11.48 12.67
N LYS A 55 6.78 -11.25 13.97
CA LYS A 55 6.98 -12.31 14.98
C LYS A 55 5.80 -12.33 15.93
N THR A 56 5.36 -13.54 16.27
CA THR A 56 4.24 -13.75 17.19
C THR A 56 4.65 -14.61 18.37
N ASP A 57 3.89 -14.48 19.44
CA ASP A 57 3.90 -15.50 20.49
C ASP A 57 3.06 -16.74 20.10
N ASP A 58 2.95 -17.68 21.05
CA ASP A 58 2.22 -18.95 20.84
C ASP A 58 0.70 -18.74 20.65
N THR A 59 0.16 -17.57 20.98
CA THR A 59 -1.26 -17.22 20.80
C THR A 59 -1.54 -16.57 19.45
N GLY A 60 -0.49 -16.23 18.70
CA GLY A 60 -0.57 -15.46 17.45
C GLY A 60 -0.60 -13.95 17.65
N LYS A 61 -0.39 -13.45 18.89
CA LYS A 61 -0.22 -12.04 19.17
C LYS A 61 1.10 -11.55 18.59
N ILE A 62 1.08 -10.42 17.90
CA ILE A 62 2.27 -9.78 17.35
C ILE A 62 3.12 -9.21 18.50
N VAL A 63 4.37 -9.63 18.57
CA VAL A 63 5.32 -9.24 19.62
C VAL A 63 6.54 -8.49 19.10
N ASP A 64 6.81 -8.59 17.80
CA ASP A 64 7.89 -7.87 17.13
C ASP A 64 7.58 -7.72 15.63
N VAL A 65 8.06 -6.65 15.03
CA VAL A 65 8.06 -6.43 13.57
C VAL A 65 9.43 -5.90 13.19
N GLN A 66 10.02 -6.50 12.16
CA GLN A 66 11.32 -6.06 11.65
C GLN A 66 11.29 -5.95 10.12
N ILE A 67 12.02 -5.00 9.57
CA ILE A 67 12.17 -4.86 8.11
C ILE A 67 13.22 -5.86 7.65
N GLY A 68 12.84 -6.66 6.65
CA GLY A 68 13.68 -7.71 6.08
C GLY A 68 13.77 -8.97 6.95
N GLY A 69 13.95 -10.09 6.30
CA GLY A 69 14.05 -11.40 6.95
C GLY A 69 14.19 -12.53 5.95
N GLU A 70 14.02 -13.73 6.44
CA GLU A 70 14.04 -14.95 5.64
C GLU A 70 13.01 -15.94 6.18
N ASN A 71 12.22 -16.54 5.29
CA ASN A 71 11.21 -17.54 5.63
C ASN A 71 10.26 -17.05 6.73
N ALA A 72 9.58 -15.93 6.49
CA ALA A 72 8.83 -15.19 7.50
C ALA A 72 7.41 -14.82 7.04
N TRP A 73 6.52 -14.61 8.01
CA TRP A 73 5.23 -13.99 7.76
C TRP A 73 5.42 -12.48 7.59
N VAL A 74 4.94 -11.92 6.45
CA VAL A 74 5.09 -10.51 6.11
C VAL A 74 3.75 -9.78 6.18
N MET A 75 3.78 -8.48 6.48
CA MET A 75 2.61 -7.61 6.54
C MET A 75 2.07 -7.36 5.12
N LYS A 76 0.74 -7.41 4.94
CA LYS A 76 0.07 -7.26 3.62
C LYS A 76 -0.92 -6.09 3.56
N GLY A 77 -0.77 -5.08 4.36
CA GLY A 77 -1.52 -3.83 4.24
C GLY A 77 -3.04 -3.88 4.43
N HIS A 78 -3.59 -5.01 4.87
CA HIS A 78 -5.00 -5.22 5.22
C HIS A 78 -5.09 -5.49 6.71
N VAL A 79 -5.79 -4.65 7.46
CA VAL A 79 -5.92 -4.77 8.90
C VAL A 79 -7.37 -4.61 9.35
N PHE A 80 -7.69 -5.23 10.46
CA PHE A 80 -8.93 -5.00 11.19
C PHE A 80 -8.62 -4.43 12.56
N PHE A 81 -9.18 -3.27 12.85
CA PHE A 81 -9.20 -2.70 14.19
C PHE A 81 -10.52 -3.05 14.85
N ASN A 82 -10.47 -3.73 16.00
CA ASN A 82 -11.64 -3.79 16.86
C ASN A 82 -11.80 -2.49 17.66
N GLU A 83 -12.96 -2.28 18.29
CA GLU A 83 -13.26 -1.06 19.02
C GLU A 83 -12.22 -0.77 20.11
N LYS A 84 -11.80 -1.80 20.87
CA LYS A 84 -10.77 -1.68 21.91
C LYS A 84 -9.44 -1.16 21.36
N PHE A 85 -8.98 -1.71 20.23
CA PHE A 85 -7.73 -1.27 19.60
C PHE A 85 -7.84 0.17 19.09
N SER A 86 -8.97 0.51 18.47
CA SER A 86 -9.26 1.86 17.97
C SER A 86 -9.24 2.90 19.10
N GLU A 87 -9.90 2.61 20.22
CA GLU A 87 -9.91 3.47 21.41
C GLU A 87 -8.50 3.68 21.99
N GLN A 88 -7.65 2.67 21.94
CA GLN A 88 -6.26 2.75 22.39
C GLN A 88 -5.38 3.53 21.43
N LEU A 89 -5.58 3.38 20.11
CA LEU A 89 -4.77 4.01 19.08
C LEU A 89 -5.04 5.52 18.93
N ILE A 90 -6.32 5.94 18.98
CA ILE A 90 -6.73 7.33 18.73
C ILE A 90 -5.93 8.36 19.54
N PRO A 91 -5.75 8.22 20.85
CA PRO A 91 -4.98 9.19 21.64
C PRO A 91 -3.52 9.31 21.20
N TYR A 92 -2.91 8.22 20.74
CA TYR A 92 -1.55 8.24 20.20
C TYR A 92 -1.49 8.94 18.84
N LEU A 93 -2.46 8.70 17.96
CA LEU A 93 -2.60 9.41 16.68
C LEU A 93 -2.75 10.92 16.90
N GLU A 94 -3.62 11.34 17.81
CA GLU A 94 -3.86 12.75 18.12
C GLU A 94 -2.62 13.44 18.67
N LYS A 95 -1.89 12.76 19.57
CA LYS A 95 -0.65 13.29 20.14
C LYS A 95 0.46 13.37 19.08
N ALA A 96 0.63 12.33 18.27
CA ALA A 96 1.68 12.28 17.24
C ALA A 96 1.42 13.29 16.11
N PHE A 97 0.15 13.54 15.76
CA PHE A 97 -0.21 14.51 14.71
C PHE A 97 0.15 15.96 15.07
N GLN A 98 0.38 16.28 16.34
CA GLN A 98 0.88 17.60 16.77
C GLN A 98 2.34 17.84 16.37
N ASN A 99 3.08 16.80 15.97
CA ASN A 99 4.43 16.91 15.45
C ASN A 99 4.42 16.70 13.92
N GLU A 100 4.64 17.78 13.16
CA GLU A 100 4.64 17.76 11.69
C GLU A 100 5.69 16.81 11.09
N GLU A 101 6.80 16.55 11.79
CA GLU A 101 7.85 15.61 11.35
C GLU A 101 7.31 14.17 11.20
N LEU A 102 6.25 13.82 11.93
CA LEU A 102 5.64 12.49 11.90
C LEU A 102 4.58 12.33 10.79
N TRP A 103 4.20 13.37 10.08
CA TRP A 103 3.14 13.30 9.08
C TRP A 103 3.47 12.43 7.88
N ASP A 104 4.77 12.20 7.62
CA ASP A 104 5.27 11.33 6.55
C ASP A 104 5.59 9.91 7.04
N GLU A 105 5.31 9.61 8.32
CA GLU A 105 5.50 8.29 8.89
C GLU A 105 4.35 7.33 8.56
N TYR A 106 4.60 6.03 8.78
CA TYR A 106 3.59 4.98 8.74
C TYR A 106 2.93 4.85 10.12
N TRP A 107 1.61 4.62 10.16
CA TRP A 107 0.89 4.38 11.41
C TRP A 107 1.40 3.10 12.12
N GLU A 108 1.93 2.16 11.37
CA GLU A 108 2.57 0.95 11.86
C GLU A 108 3.75 1.26 12.79
N ASN A 109 4.52 2.32 12.49
CA ASN A 109 5.59 2.78 13.39
C ASN A 109 5.04 3.24 14.74
N LEU A 110 3.89 3.91 14.73
CA LEU A 110 3.21 4.31 15.96
C LEU A 110 2.71 3.10 16.76
N TYR A 111 2.14 2.11 16.08
CA TYR A 111 1.75 0.84 16.70
C TYR A 111 2.96 0.13 17.31
N MET A 112 4.04 -0.05 16.57
CA MET A 112 5.26 -0.70 17.06
C MET A 112 5.85 -0.01 18.28
N ALA A 113 5.82 1.31 18.34
CA ALA A 113 6.28 2.08 19.49
C ALA A 113 5.44 1.86 20.77
N HIS A 114 4.24 1.28 20.63
CA HIS A 114 3.25 1.12 21.71
C HIS A 114 2.64 -0.28 21.78
N MET A 115 3.31 -1.29 21.24
CA MET A 115 2.82 -2.69 21.22
C MET A 115 2.57 -3.26 22.62
N ASP A 116 3.21 -2.69 23.65
CA ASP A 116 2.96 -3.06 25.06
C ASP A 116 1.60 -2.60 25.58
N LYS A 117 0.91 -1.69 24.87
CA LYS A 117 -0.40 -1.12 25.22
C LYS A 117 -1.53 -1.57 24.29
N MET A 118 -1.17 -1.93 23.04
CA MET A 118 -2.15 -2.27 22.02
C MET A 118 -1.89 -3.69 21.52
N GLU A 119 -2.91 -4.55 21.59
CA GLU A 119 -2.80 -5.94 21.17
C GLU A 119 -3.33 -6.12 19.76
N MET A 120 -2.51 -6.68 18.90
CA MET A 120 -2.87 -7.07 17.53
C MET A 120 -2.38 -8.48 17.26
N TYR A 121 -3.13 -9.22 16.46
CA TYR A 121 -2.84 -10.61 16.13
C TYR A 121 -2.52 -10.74 14.65
N ILE A 122 -1.82 -11.81 14.30
CA ILE A 122 -1.60 -12.15 12.90
C ILE A 122 -2.84 -12.86 12.35
N ARG A 123 -3.28 -12.47 11.12
CA ARG A 123 -4.20 -13.26 10.31
C ARG A 123 -3.48 -13.73 9.07
N LYS A 124 -3.33 -15.04 8.96
CA LYS A 124 -2.58 -15.68 7.89
C LYS A 124 -3.49 -15.94 6.69
N TYR A 125 -3.01 -15.55 5.52
CA TYR A 125 -3.64 -15.81 4.23
C TYR A 125 -2.70 -16.64 3.36
N ASP A 126 -3.27 -17.45 2.47
CA ASP A 126 -2.50 -18.13 1.43
C ASP A 126 -2.04 -17.14 0.37
N ALA A 127 -0.93 -17.46 -0.31
CA ALA A 127 -0.41 -16.62 -1.38
C ALA A 127 -1.44 -16.41 -2.49
N GLY A 128 -1.51 -15.18 -2.99
CA GLY A 128 -2.44 -14.79 -4.04
C GLY A 128 -3.83 -14.37 -3.59
N ILE A 129 -4.14 -14.40 -2.28
CA ILE A 129 -5.40 -13.85 -1.75
C ILE A 129 -5.35 -12.33 -1.69
N ILE A 130 -4.19 -11.77 -1.33
CA ILE A 130 -3.95 -10.33 -1.25
C ILE A 130 -2.76 -9.99 -2.15
N GLU A 131 -3.04 -9.40 -3.30
CA GLU A 131 -2.04 -8.91 -4.23
C GLU A 131 -1.82 -7.41 -4.05
N GLU A 132 -0.60 -6.94 -4.22
CA GLU A 132 -0.20 -5.54 -4.13
C GLU A 132 0.46 -5.12 -5.43
N PHE A 133 0.07 -3.95 -5.95
CA PHE A 133 0.60 -3.45 -7.21
C PHE A 133 1.16 -2.04 -7.04
N ASP A 134 2.47 -1.92 -7.00
CA ASP A 134 3.19 -0.66 -6.95
C ASP A 134 3.26 0.03 -8.33
N SER A 135 3.04 -0.73 -9.37
CA SER A 135 3.12 -0.22 -10.74
C SER A 135 2.05 -0.81 -11.67
N ILE A 136 1.74 -0.07 -12.72
CA ILE A 136 0.89 -0.57 -13.80
C ILE A 136 1.54 -1.77 -14.54
N ASP A 137 2.86 -1.88 -14.51
CA ASP A 137 3.55 -2.99 -15.15
C ASP A 137 3.30 -4.29 -14.39
N GLU A 138 3.31 -4.28 -13.05
CA GLU A 138 2.91 -5.41 -12.21
C GLU A 138 1.45 -5.80 -12.41
N LEU A 139 0.54 -4.81 -12.43
CA LEU A 139 -0.87 -5.06 -12.73
C LEU A 139 -1.06 -5.71 -14.11
N ARG A 140 -0.27 -5.35 -15.11
CA ARG A 140 -0.28 -5.95 -16.45
C ARG A 140 0.28 -7.37 -16.49
N GLU A 141 1.21 -7.70 -15.61
CA GLU A 141 1.70 -9.07 -15.43
C GLU A 141 0.62 -9.95 -14.81
N PHE A 142 -0.09 -9.41 -13.83
CA PHE A 142 -1.19 -10.10 -13.15
C PHE A 142 -2.41 -10.30 -14.07
N ASP A 143 -2.87 -9.24 -14.76
CA ASP A 143 -4.02 -9.30 -15.67
C ASP A 143 -3.68 -8.67 -17.04
N ALA A 144 -3.49 -9.54 -18.03
CA ALA A 144 -3.06 -9.16 -19.38
C ALA A 144 -4.00 -8.19 -20.10
N LYS A 145 -5.28 -8.08 -19.69
CA LYS A 145 -6.21 -7.10 -20.31
C LYS A 145 -5.77 -5.66 -20.11
N TYR A 146 -5.02 -5.35 -19.04
CA TYR A 146 -4.44 -4.02 -18.82
C TYR A 146 -3.28 -3.66 -19.78
N LYS A 147 -2.79 -4.64 -20.57
CA LYS A 147 -1.89 -4.36 -21.69
C LYS A 147 -2.62 -3.76 -22.89
N GLU A 148 -3.90 -4.08 -23.05
CA GLU A 148 -4.73 -3.57 -24.14
C GLU A 148 -5.39 -2.23 -23.77
N CYS A 149 -5.97 -2.15 -22.57
CA CYS A 149 -6.65 -0.95 -22.09
C CYS A 149 -6.59 -0.87 -20.57
N THR A 150 -5.97 0.18 -20.07
CA THR A 150 -5.89 0.47 -18.63
C THR A 150 -7.12 1.25 -18.12
N GLY A 151 -7.94 1.81 -19.00
CA GLY A 151 -8.99 2.77 -18.68
C GLY A 151 -8.45 4.17 -18.37
N SER A 152 -7.14 4.39 -18.38
CA SER A 152 -6.51 5.69 -18.13
C SER A 152 -6.59 6.59 -19.36
N LYS A 153 -7.30 7.72 -19.25
CA LYS A 153 -7.37 8.74 -20.31
C LYS A 153 -5.98 9.27 -20.70
N VAL A 154 -5.07 9.37 -19.73
CA VAL A 154 -3.69 9.83 -19.96
C VAL A 154 -2.93 8.83 -20.82
N LEU A 155 -3.02 7.52 -20.50
CA LEU A 155 -2.33 6.49 -21.28
C LEU A 155 -2.96 6.32 -22.67
N GLN A 156 -4.26 6.48 -22.83
CA GLN A 156 -4.93 6.51 -24.11
C GLN A 156 -4.44 7.67 -24.97
N GLU A 157 -4.35 8.90 -24.42
CA GLU A 157 -3.83 10.06 -25.12
C GLU A 157 -2.39 9.85 -25.60
N ILE A 158 -1.53 9.28 -24.76
CA ILE A 158 -0.13 8.97 -25.10
C ILE A 158 -0.10 7.90 -26.21
N SER A 159 -0.89 6.83 -26.07
CA SER A 159 -1.02 5.75 -27.04
C SER A 159 -1.39 6.28 -28.42
N GLU A 160 -2.39 7.15 -28.51
CA GLU A 160 -2.83 7.80 -29.75
C GLU A 160 -1.72 8.67 -30.36
N LYS A 161 -1.09 9.54 -29.55
CA LYS A 161 -0.03 10.46 -30.03
C LYS A 161 1.21 9.75 -30.51
N LEU A 162 1.60 8.65 -29.87
CA LEU A 162 2.77 7.86 -30.23
C LEU A 162 2.45 6.74 -31.23
N ASN A 163 1.17 6.54 -31.53
CA ASN A 163 0.68 5.42 -32.34
C ASN A 163 1.23 4.08 -31.86
N CYS A 164 1.16 3.84 -30.56
CA CYS A 164 1.63 2.62 -29.90
C CYS A 164 0.55 2.05 -28.94
N PRO A 165 0.47 0.74 -28.74
CA PRO A 165 -0.44 0.17 -27.74
C PRO A 165 -0.09 0.64 -26.31
N GLU A 166 -1.08 0.79 -25.43
CA GLU A 166 -0.86 1.19 -24.03
C GLU A 166 0.14 0.28 -23.31
N GLY A 167 0.15 -1.03 -23.61
CA GLY A 167 1.10 -2.00 -23.04
C GLY A 167 2.57 -1.77 -23.41
N LYS A 168 2.87 -0.85 -24.33
CA LYS A 168 4.24 -0.42 -24.65
C LYS A 168 4.71 0.79 -23.84
N ILE A 169 3.79 1.42 -23.11
CA ILE A 169 4.07 2.54 -22.22
C ILE A 169 4.44 1.95 -20.86
N MET A 170 5.72 1.81 -20.58
CA MET A 170 6.27 1.02 -19.48
C MET A 170 7.23 1.84 -18.62
N GLN A 171 7.57 1.30 -17.44
CA GLN A 171 8.56 1.87 -16.53
C GLN A 171 8.28 3.33 -16.19
N MET A 172 7.02 3.63 -15.87
CA MET A 172 6.62 4.98 -15.49
C MET A 172 7.24 5.39 -14.17
N LYS A 173 7.88 6.58 -14.15
CA LYS A 173 8.50 7.15 -12.95
C LYS A 173 8.02 8.58 -12.75
N PRO A 174 7.61 8.97 -11.52
CA PRO A 174 7.11 10.31 -11.27
C PRO A 174 8.18 11.37 -11.49
N VAL A 175 7.78 12.49 -12.11
CA VAL A 175 8.57 13.73 -12.19
C VAL A 175 8.01 14.68 -11.15
N LYS A 176 8.86 15.12 -10.20
CA LYS A 176 8.48 15.98 -9.10
C LYS A 176 9.04 17.40 -9.26
N SER A 177 8.28 18.38 -8.81
CA SER A 177 8.71 19.78 -8.68
C SER A 177 8.18 20.34 -7.37
N ASN A 178 9.06 20.90 -6.54
CA ASN A 178 8.72 21.41 -5.20
C ASN A 178 7.95 20.43 -4.31
N GLY A 179 8.24 19.11 -4.45
CA GLY A 179 7.55 18.05 -3.70
C GLY A 179 6.32 17.47 -4.40
N ASP A 180 5.70 18.18 -5.33
CA ASP A 180 4.51 17.74 -6.06
C ASP A 180 4.87 16.91 -7.30
N VAL A 181 4.07 15.89 -7.60
CA VAL A 181 4.17 15.12 -8.84
C VAL A 181 3.51 15.91 -9.96
N ILE A 182 4.31 16.38 -10.93
CA ILE A 182 3.86 17.22 -12.06
C ILE A 182 3.71 16.46 -13.37
N GLY A 183 4.10 15.18 -13.40
CA GLY A 183 4.08 14.33 -14.57
C GLY A 183 4.85 13.05 -14.32
N PHE A 184 5.21 12.36 -15.38
CA PHE A 184 6.02 11.15 -15.31
C PHE A 184 6.87 10.96 -16.56
N GLU A 185 8.01 10.28 -16.39
CA GLU A 185 8.81 9.73 -17.47
C GLU A 185 8.40 8.28 -17.72
N PHE A 186 8.55 7.80 -18.94
CA PHE A 186 8.23 6.43 -19.33
C PHE A 186 9.05 5.98 -20.55
N LEU A 187 9.04 4.67 -20.80
CA LEU A 187 9.58 4.08 -22.02
C LEU A 187 8.43 3.67 -22.96
N CYS A 188 8.61 3.91 -24.27
CA CYS A 188 7.78 3.34 -25.34
C CYS A 188 8.69 2.91 -26.49
N ASP A 189 8.66 1.62 -26.83
CA ASP A 189 9.53 0.99 -27.84
C ASP A 189 11.02 1.33 -27.65
N GLY A 190 11.49 1.28 -26.39
CA GLY A 190 12.87 1.55 -26.00
C GLY A 190 13.30 3.02 -26.01
N LYS A 191 12.39 3.94 -26.33
CA LYS A 191 12.63 5.39 -26.26
C LYS A 191 12.05 5.98 -25.00
N LYS A 192 12.77 6.95 -24.43
CA LYS A 192 12.33 7.68 -23.24
C LYS A 192 11.50 8.89 -23.62
N TYR A 193 10.35 9.05 -22.92
CA TYR A 193 9.41 10.15 -23.07
C TYR A 193 9.10 10.76 -21.71
N GLU A 194 8.52 11.96 -21.73
CA GLU A 194 8.01 12.64 -20.55
C GLU A 194 6.58 13.14 -20.82
N TYR A 195 5.70 12.91 -19.88
CA TYR A 195 4.35 13.46 -19.89
C TYR A 195 4.19 14.42 -18.72
N SER A 196 3.67 15.62 -18.99
CA SER A 196 3.33 16.62 -17.98
C SER A 196 1.81 16.72 -17.85
N TYR A 197 1.29 16.74 -16.61
CA TYR A 197 -0.15 16.90 -16.38
C TYR A 197 -0.72 18.23 -16.85
N THR A 198 0.13 19.25 -17.04
CA THR A 198 -0.29 20.58 -17.52
C THR A 198 -0.12 20.80 -19.02
N SER A 199 0.90 20.18 -19.64
CA SER A 199 1.26 20.43 -21.04
C SER A 199 1.19 19.20 -21.94
N GLY A 200 0.87 18.02 -21.38
CA GLY A 200 0.76 16.76 -22.12
C GLY A 200 2.11 16.15 -22.46
N LEU A 201 2.13 15.33 -23.52
CA LEU A 201 3.33 14.63 -23.98
C LEU A 201 4.35 15.62 -24.51
N LYS A 202 5.56 15.58 -23.95
CA LYS A 202 6.71 16.35 -24.44
C LYS A 202 7.45 15.52 -25.51
N THR A 203 7.51 16.06 -26.71
CA THR A 203 8.41 15.55 -27.75
C THR A 203 9.80 16.11 -27.51
N ARG A 204 10.77 15.25 -27.29
CA ARG A 204 12.19 15.62 -27.32
C ARG A 204 12.73 15.64 -28.72
#